data_7520bdc23a9bae5ad0567713967522ef
#
_entry.id   7520bdc23a9bae5ad0567713967522ef
#
_cell.length_a   1.000
_cell.length_b   1.000
_cell.length_c   1.000
_cell.angle_alpha   90.00
_cell.angle_beta   90.00
_cell.angle_gamma   90.00
#
_symmetry.space_group_name_H-M   'P 1'
#
loop_
_entity.id
_entity.type
_entity.pdbx_description
1 polymer ?
#
loop_
_entity_poly.entity_id
_entity_poly.type
_entity_poly.pdbx_seq_one_letter_code
_entity_poly.pdbx_strand_id
1 'polypeptide(L)'
;MTYPSRRAPTTEPDWLTLGQAAKFLGVAQSTIRKWSDQGRVPAFYTPGGHRRYRRRDLEAFLERSGPGGSTAGPLVLVVDDDARLREYMRINLEVEGYTVREAASADEALDAIEGGAPDLVLLDVVMPGIDGWQMLQRMQERHGSIPVIMFSGQVDERSATDAEQRGARGFVGKPFDPQQLIDRAKQLVPA
;
A
#
# COMPACT_ATOMS: atom_id res chain seq x y z
N MET A 1 39.82 -35.77 -33.81
CA MET A 1 39.17 -35.82 -32.47
C MET A 1 38.88 -34.40 -32.03
N THR A 2 37.62 -33.99 -32.16
CA THR A 2 37.17 -32.62 -31.85
C THR A 2 36.58 -32.63 -30.46
N TYR A 3 37.20 -31.93 -29.52
CA TYR A 3 36.67 -31.76 -28.17
C TYR A 3 35.48 -30.79 -28.20
N PRO A 4 34.32 -31.13 -27.60
CA PRO A 4 33.24 -30.19 -27.46
C PRO A 4 33.60 -29.16 -26.35
N SER A 5 33.61 -27.90 -26.76
CA SER A 5 33.76 -26.75 -25.87
C SER A 5 32.62 -26.76 -24.84
N ARG A 6 32.92 -27.07 -23.58
CA ARG A 6 32.00 -26.84 -22.46
C ARG A 6 31.80 -25.32 -22.32
N ARG A 7 30.64 -24.82 -22.72
CA ARG A 7 30.18 -23.51 -22.26
C ARG A 7 30.08 -23.57 -20.74
N ALA A 8 30.92 -22.78 -20.08
CA ALA A 8 30.79 -22.54 -18.65
C ALA A 8 29.39 -21.98 -18.36
N PRO A 9 28.71 -22.36 -17.24
CA PRO A 9 27.49 -21.74 -16.84
C PRO A 9 27.80 -20.25 -16.59
N THR A 10 27.16 -19.37 -17.35
CA THR A 10 27.15 -17.92 -17.06
C THR A 10 26.43 -17.74 -15.76
N THR A 11 27.20 -17.72 -14.66
CA THR A 11 26.68 -17.32 -13.34
C THR A 11 26.34 -15.83 -13.47
N GLU A 12 25.08 -15.53 -13.68
CA GLU A 12 24.62 -14.14 -13.68
C GLU A 12 25.04 -13.49 -12.35
N PRO A 13 25.55 -12.26 -12.37
CA PRO A 13 26.08 -11.64 -11.16
C PRO A 13 24.97 -11.50 -10.09
N ASP A 14 25.26 -11.96 -8.88
CA ASP A 14 24.35 -11.88 -7.73
C ASP A 14 24.04 -10.42 -7.32
N TRP A 15 24.93 -9.50 -7.73
CA TRP A 15 24.83 -8.08 -7.48
C TRP A 15 24.68 -7.28 -8.77
N LEU A 16 23.60 -6.50 -8.84
CA LEU A 16 23.25 -5.68 -9.99
C LEU A 16 23.51 -4.20 -9.72
N THR A 17 23.99 -3.48 -10.73
CA THR A 17 24.02 -2.00 -10.71
C THR A 17 22.61 -1.44 -10.84
N LEU A 18 22.44 -0.14 -10.58
CA LEU A 18 21.15 0.56 -10.77
C LEU A 18 20.59 0.32 -12.20
N GLY A 19 21.42 0.45 -13.23
CA GLY A 19 20.98 0.24 -14.63
C GLY A 19 20.60 -1.21 -14.94
N GLN A 20 21.35 -2.17 -14.40
CA GLN A 20 21.04 -3.60 -14.55
C GLN A 20 19.77 -3.99 -13.81
N ALA A 21 19.56 -3.47 -12.58
CA ALA A 21 18.37 -3.68 -11.80
C ALA A 21 17.13 -3.07 -12.46
N ALA A 22 17.25 -1.86 -13.02
CA ALA A 22 16.19 -1.22 -13.79
C ALA A 22 15.80 -2.04 -15.03
N LYS A 23 16.79 -2.55 -15.78
CA LYS A 23 16.55 -3.45 -16.91
C LYS A 23 15.92 -4.78 -16.48
N PHE A 24 16.37 -5.34 -15.36
CA PHE A 24 15.84 -6.60 -14.80
C PHE A 24 14.36 -6.49 -14.45
N LEU A 25 13.96 -5.36 -13.84
CA LEU A 25 12.56 -5.09 -13.46
C LEU A 25 11.72 -4.47 -14.59
N GLY A 26 12.31 -4.13 -15.74
CA GLY A 26 11.59 -3.51 -16.86
C GLY A 26 11.14 -2.07 -16.61
N VAL A 27 11.83 -1.31 -15.74
CA VAL A 27 11.44 0.04 -15.33
C VAL A 27 12.57 1.06 -15.56
N ALA A 28 12.25 2.36 -15.46
CA ALA A 28 13.26 3.42 -15.51
C ALA A 28 14.18 3.42 -14.28
N GLN A 29 15.43 3.87 -14.41
CA GLN A 29 16.38 3.98 -13.30
C GLN A 29 15.88 4.93 -12.19
N SER A 30 15.14 5.98 -12.55
CA SER A 30 14.50 6.90 -11.60
C SER A 30 13.47 6.18 -10.73
N THR A 31 12.72 5.25 -11.31
CA THR A 31 11.69 4.46 -10.60
C THR A 31 12.34 3.56 -9.54
N ILE A 32 13.37 2.79 -9.92
CA ILE A 32 14.04 1.91 -8.96
C ILE A 32 14.80 2.69 -7.87
N ARG A 33 15.32 3.87 -8.22
CA ARG A 33 15.92 4.78 -7.25
C ARG A 33 14.87 5.23 -6.22
N LYS A 34 13.70 5.67 -6.69
CA LYS A 34 12.57 6.05 -5.83
C LYS A 34 12.15 4.89 -4.93
N TRP A 35 11.99 3.68 -5.47
CA TRP A 35 11.62 2.49 -4.69
C TRP A 35 12.65 2.11 -3.63
N SER A 36 13.96 2.26 -3.92
CA SER A 36 14.99 2.00 -2.93
C SER A 36 15.10 3.12 -1.87
N ASP A 37 14.83 4.38 -2.24
CA ASP A 37 14.75 5.48 -1.28
C ASP A 37 13.57 5.31 -0.32
N GLN A 38 12.49 4.70 -0.78
CA GLN A 38 11.30 4.33 -0.01
C GLN A 38 11.45 2.99 0.76
N GLY A 39 12.59 2.30 0.64
CA GLY A 39 12.80 1.01 1.30
C GLY A 39 12.06 -0.19 0.67
N ARG A 40 11.31 0.00 -0.42
CA ARG A 40 10.54 -1.05 -1.13
C ARG A 40 11.44 -2.08 -1.81
N VAL A 41 12.60 -1.63 -2.31
CA VAL A 41 13.64 -2.46 -2.90
C VAL A 41 14.93 -2.23 -2.12
N PRO A 42 15.46 -3.26 -1.42
CA PRO A 42 16.70 -3.11 -0.67
C PRO A 42 17.86 -2.70 -1.57
N ALA A 43 18.55 -1.62 -1.22
CA ALA A 43 19.74 -1.16 -1.90
C ALA A 43 20.94 -1.14 -0.96
N PHE A 44 22.08 -1.63 -1.43
CA PHE A 44 23.37 -1.58 -0.76
C PHE A 44 24.25 -0.53 -1.41
N TYR A 45 25.09 0.09 -0.65
CA TYR A 45 25.99 1.13 -1.15
C TYR A 45 27.43 0.63 -1.12
N THR A 46 28.14 0.82 -2.23
CA THR A 46 29.60 0.60 -2.25
C THR A 46 30.29 1.76 -1.51
N PRO A 47 31.56 1.62 -1.08
CA PRO A 47 32.33 2.72 -0.49
C PRO A 47 32.36 3.99 -1.35
N GLY A 48 32.21 3.86 -2.69
CA GLY A 48 32.10 4.97 -3.63
C GLY A 48 30.68 5.53 -3.81
N GLY A 49 29.71 5.16 -2.95
CA GLY A 49 28.35 5.68 -2.97
C GLY A 49 27.44 5.11 -4.07
N HIS A 50 27.88 4.09 -4.81
CA HIS A 50 27.09 3.49 -5.88
C HIS A 50 26.13 2.43 -5.32
N ARG A 51 24.85 2.50 -5.72
CA ARG A 51 23.83 1.51 -5.34
C ARG A 51 24.10 0.16 -6.00
N ARG A 52 23.89 -0.90 -5.22
CA ARG A 52 23.92 -2.30 -5.65
C ARG A 52 22.65 -2.98 -5.14
N TYR A 53 22.12 -3.88 -5.96
CA TYR A 53 20.89 -4.62 -5.71
C TYR A 53 21.20 -6.11 -5.80
N ARG A 54 20.77 -6.90 -4.83
CA ARG A 54 20.87 -8.35 -4.94
C ARG A 54 19.78 -8.87 -5.87
N ARG A 55 20.14 -9.78 -6.77
CA ARG A 55 19.19 -10.41 -7.69
C ARG A 55 18.01 -11.03 -6.95
N ARG A 56 18.25 -11.81 -5.89
CA ARG A 56 17.20 -12.44 -5.07
C ARG A 56 16.22 -11.44 -4.46
N ASP A 57 16.66 -10.26 -4.11
CA ASP A 57 15.79 -9.22 -3.53
C ASP A 57 14.88 -8.61 -4.62
N LEU A 58 15.40 -8.51 -5.86
CA LEU A 58 14.61 -8.11 -7.03
C LEU A 58 13.64 -9.21 -7.47
N GLU A 59 14.04 -10.47 -7.41
CA GLU A 59 13.17 -11.63 -7.68
C GLU A 59 12.03 -11.70 -6.66
N ALA A 60 12.33 -11.57 -5.37
CA ALA A 60 11.33 -11.50 -4.31
C ALA A 60 10.41 -10.26 -4.44
N PHE A 61 10.94 -9.15 -4.97
CA PHE A 61 10.12 -7.99 -5.31
C PHE A 61 9.19 -8.29 -6.48
N LEU A 62 9.67 -8.97 -7.56
CA LEU A 62 8.84 -9.39 -8.69
C LEU A 62 7.80 -10.43 -8.29
N GLU A 63 8.12 -11.38 -7.41
CA GLU A 63 7.16 -12.36 -6.90
C GLU A 63 6.02 -11.69 -6.13
N ARG A 64 6.34 -10.66 -5.35
CA ARG A 64 5.34 -9.82 -4.66
C ARG A 64 4.61 -8.87 -5.61
N SER A 65 5.23 -8.51 -6.75
CA SER A 65 4.79 -7.51 -7.71
C SER A 65 4.51 -8.08 -9.12
N GLY A 66 4.59 -9.41 -9.36
CA GLY A 66 4.42 -10.07 -10.65
C GLY A 66 2.95 -10.13 -11.12
N PRO A 67 2.63 -10.70 -12.32
CA PRO A 67 1.27 -10.71 -12.88
C PRO A 67 0.29 -11.61 -12.10
N GLY A 68 0.12 -11.27 -10.86
CA GLY A 68 -0.64 -11.85 -9.75
C GLY A 68 -0.18 -11.29 -8.41
N GLY A 69 0.98 -10.60 -8.37
CA GLY A 69 1.43 -9.75 -7.28
C GLY A 69 1.38 -8.30 -7.77
N SER A 70 0.62 -7.47 -7.12
CA SER A 70 0.40 -6.07 -7.46
C SER A 70 1.74 -5.31 -7.56
N THR A 71 2.06 -4.73 -8.74
CA THR A 71 3.07 -3.66 -8.91
C THR A 71 2.58 -2.35 -8.26
N ALA A 72 1.35 -2.35 -7.85
CA ALA A 72 0.70 -1.39 -7.02
C ALA A 72 1.15 -1.63 -5.56
N GLY A 73 1.45 -0.57 -4.83
CA GLY A 73 1.65 -0.62 -3.38
C GLY A 73 0.45 -1.23 -2.67
N PRO A 74 0.49 -1.34 -1.35
CA PRO A 74 -0.63 -1.86 -0.59
C PRO A 74 -1.94 -1.22 -1.00
N LEU A 75 -3.00 -2.01 -1.07
CA LEU A 75 -4.32 -1.53 -1.50
C LEU A 75 -5.04 -0.86 -0.33
N VAL A 76 -5.33 0.42 -0.47
CA VAL A 76 -6.15 1.19 0.46
C VAL A 76 -7.54 1.40 -0.13
N LEU A 77 -8.57 1.01 0.59
CA LEU A 77 -9.96 1.35 0.26
C LEU A 77 -10.36 2.62 0.99
N VAL A 78 -10.70 3.67 0.24
CA VAL A 78 -11.19 4.94 0.78
C VAL A 78 -12.71 4.98 0.65
N VAL A 79 -13.40 5.12 1.77
CA VAL A 79 -14.86 5.08 1.87
C VAL A 79 -15.37 6.41 2.45
N ASP A 80 -16.02 7.21 1.62
CA ASP A 80 -16.59 8.53 1.97
C ASP A 80 -17.64 8.89 0.92
N ASP A 81 -18.73 9.55 1.25
CA ASP A 81 -19.73 9.98 0.27
C ASP A 81 -19.30 11.22 -0.53
N ASP A 82 -18.37 12.03 -0.01
CA ASP A 82 -17.78 13.17 -0.72
C ASP A 82 -16.74 12.75 -1.76
N ALA A 83 -17.10 12.82 -3.03
CA ALA A 83 -16.22 12.48 -4.15
C ALA A 83 -14.92 13.32 -4.19
N ARG A 84 -14.97 14.58 -3.74
CA ARG A 84 -13.80 15.47 -3.72
C ARG A 84 -12.80 15.03 -2.67
N LEU A 85 -13.31 14.60 -1.50
CA LEU A 85 -12.44 14.09 -0.44
C LEU A 85 -11.82 12.74 -0.84
N ARG A 86 -12.58 11.83 -1.47
CA ARG A 86 -12.03 10.57 -2.00
C ARG A 86 -10.92 10.83 -3.02
N GLU A 87 -11.17 11.70 -4.01
CA GLU A 87 -10.14 12.07 -5.01
C GLU A 87 -8.89 12.66 -4.35
N TYR A 88 -9.09 13.57 -3.39
CA TYR A 88 -7.99 14.19 -2.65
C TYR A 88 -7.17 13.17 -1.88
N MET A 89 -7.82 12.25 -1.18
CA MET A 89 -7.16 11.15 -0.47
C MET A 89 -6.42 10.22 -1.43
N ARG A 90 -7.07 9.85 -2.54
CA ARG A 90 -6.47 9.01 -3.58
C ARG A 90 -5.15 9.60 -4.10
N ILE A 91 -5.16 10.86 -4.53
CA ILE A 91 -3.96 11.52 -5.06
C ILE A 91 -2.82 11.49 -4.04
N ASN A 92 -3.10 11.83 -2.78
CA ASN A 92 -2.07 11.86 -1.75
C ASN A 92 -1.52 10.46 -1.40
N LEU A 93 -2.39 9.45 -1.31
CA LEU A 93 -1.98 8.07 -1.04
C LEU A 93 -1.18 7.47 -2.21
N GLU A 94 -1.59 7.74 -3.46
CA GLU A 94 -0.86 7.27 -4.66
C GLU A 94 0.55 7.88 -4.75
N VAL A 95 0.71 9.15 -4.37
CA VAL A 95 2.04 9.80 -4.28
C VAL A 95 2.94 9.07 -3.29
N GLU A 96 2.38 8.54 -2.22
CA GLU A 96 3.09 7.77 -1.19
C GLU A 96 3.29 6.29 -1.54
N GLY A 97 2.79 5.86 -2.69
CA GLY A 97 3.04 4.53 -3.24
C GLY A 97 1.95 3.50 -2.97
N TYR A 98 0.80 3.91 -2.42
CA TYR A 98 -0.38 3.04 -2.27
C TYR A 98 -1.14 2.88 -3.58
N THR A 99 -1.83 1.77 -3.72
CA THR A 99 -2.94 1.63 -4.68
C THR A 99 -4.20 2.02 -3.97
N VAL A 100 -5.07 2.78 -4.62
CA VAL A 100 -6.31 3.23 -4.01
C VAL A 100 -7.51 2.71 -4.77
N ARG A 101 -8.48 2.19 -4.01
CA ARG A 101 -9.84 1.91 -4.46
C ARG A 101 -10.77 2.84 -3.72
N GLU A 102 -11.78 3.35 -4.39
CA GLU A 102 -12.76 4.27 -3.82
C GLU A 102 -14.12 3.57 -3.69
N ALA A 103 -14.88 3.94 -2.67
CA ALA A 103 -16.29 3.58 -2.50
C ALA A 103 -17.07 4.78 -1.97
N ALA A 104 -18.24 5.05 -2.54
CA ALA A 104 -19.09 6.17 -2.16
C ALA A 104 -20.11 5.82 -1.06
N SER A 105 -20.19 4.55 -0.68
CA SER A 105 -21.10 4.05 0.35
C SER A 105 -20.53 2.80 1.03
N ALA A 106 -21.13 2.44 2.17
CA ALA A 106 -20.78 1.22 2.87
C ALA A 106 -21.10 -0.05 2.06
N ASP A 107 -22.20 -0.07 1.30
CA ASP A 107 -22.57 -1.22 0.47
C ASP A 107 -21.57 -1.41 -0.66
N GLU A 108 -21.19 -0.33 -1.39
CA GLU A 108 -20.15 -0.37 -2.41
C GLU A 108 -18.80 -0.84 -1.84
N ALA A 109 -18.47 -0.38 -0.63
CA ALA A 109 -17.24 -0.77 0.04
C ALA A 109 -17.23 -2.25 0.43
N LEU A 110 -18.34 -2.78 0.94
CA LEU A 110 -18.45 -4.21 1.28
C LEU A 110 -18.35 -5.09 0.04
N ASP A 111 -19.01 -4.72 -1.07
CA ASP A 111 -18.89 -5.41 -2.35
C ASP A 111 -17.44 -5.37 -2.87
N ALA A 112 -16.77 -4.22 -2.73
CA ALA A 112 -15.38 -4.06 -3.12
C ALA A 112 -14.43 -4.96 -2.31
N ILE A 113 -14.70 -5.16 -1.01
CA ILE A 113 -13.93 -6.04 -0.12
C ILE A 113 -14.16 -7.51 -0.50
N GLU A 114 -15.37 -7.92 -0.83
CA GLU A 114 -15.67 -9.28 -1.29
C GLU A 114 -14.98 -9.60 -2.62
N GLY A 115 -14.85 -8.61 -3.51
CA GLY A 115 -14.12 -8.74 -4.78
C GLY A 115 -12.60 -8.79 -4.65
N GLY A 116 -12.05 -8.43 -3.50
CA GLY A 116 -10.62 -8.45 -3.20
C GLY A 116 -10.30 -7.61 -1.96
N ALA A 117 -9.84 -8.29 -0.90
CA ALA A 117 -9.55 -7.66 0.38
C ALA A 117 -8.48 -6.55 0.26
N PRO A 118 -8.74 -5.32 0.74
CA PRO A 118 -7.72 -4.29 0.85
C PRO A 118 -6.77 -4.57 2.04
N ASP A 119 -5.61 -3.96 2.01
CA ASP A 119 -4.64 -4.00 3.11
C ASP A 119 -5.00 -3.00 4.22
N LEU A 120 -5.79 -1.97 3.90
CA LEU A 120 -6.26 -0.94 4.82
C LEU A 120 -7.58 -0.35 4.33
N VAL A 121 -8.48 -0.02 5.26
CA VAL A 121 -9.69 0.76 4.97
C VAL A 121 -9.61 2.10 5.69
N LEU A 122 -9.83 3.19 4.95
CA LEU A 122 -10.08 4.53 5.47
C LEU A 122 -11.59 4.78 5.36
N LEU A 123 -12.26 4.96 6.49
CA LEU A 123 -13.72 4.92 6.58
C LEU A 123 -14.29 6.19 7.21
N ASP A 124 -15.12 6.90 6.47
CA ASP A 124 -15.93 7.97 7.07
C ASP A 124 -17.01 7.40 8.00
N VAL A 125 -17.22 8.08 9.11
CA VAL A 125 -18.29 7.75 10.06
C VAL A 125 -19.65 8.18 9.53
N VAL A 126 -19.74 9.36 8.93
CA VAL A 126 -21.02 9.98 8.55
C VAL A 126 -21.25 9.78 7.06
N MET A 127 -22.05 8.81 6.72
CA MET A 127 -22.46 8.52 5.35
C MET A 127 -23.97 8.28 5.27
N PRO A 128 -24.61 8.57 4.12
CA PRO A 128 -26.02 8.22 3.90
C PRO A 128 -26.25 6.70 3.93
N GLY A 129 -27.37 6.28 4.50
CA GLY A 129 -27.74 4.86 4.58
C GLY A 129 -27.06 4.12 5.71
N ILE A 130 -26.13 3.22 5.40
CA ILE A 130 -25.32 2.52 6.39
C ILE A 130 -24.18 3.44 6.81
N ASP A 131 -24.15 3.84 8.09
CA ASP A 131 -23.07 4.66 8.62
C ASP A 131 -21.77 3.88 8.82
N GLY A 132 -20.67 4.62 9.05
CA GLY A 132 -19.35 4.01 9.22
C GLY A 132 -19.24 3.08 10.43
N TRP A 133 -20.02 3.30 11.49
CA TRP A 133 -20.03 2.43 12.66
C TRP A 133 -20.64 1.06 12.35
N GLN A 134 -21.75 1.06 11.62
CA GLN A 134 -22.40 -0.17 11.17
C GLN A 134 -21.55 -0.93 10.18
N MET A 135 -20.88 -0.21 9.29
CA MET A 135 -19.92 -0.83 8.36
C MET A 135 -18.75 -1.46 9.12
N LEU A 136 -18.14 -0.75 10.08
CA LEU A 136 -17.06 -1.27 10.91
C LEU A 136 -17.48 -2.56 11.60
N GLN A 137 -18.67 -2.59 12.20
CA GLN A 137 -19.19 -3.79 12.85
C GLN A 137 -19.30 -4.97 11.87
N ARG A 138 -19.87 -4.78 10.68
CA ARG A 138 -19.97 -5.83 9.65
C ARG A 138 -18.60 -6.34 9.19
N MET A 139 -17.64 -5.41 9.08
CA MET A 139 -16.27 -5.77 8.73
C MET A 139 -15.61 -6.60 9.83
N GLN A 140 -15.78 -6.25 11.11
CA GLN A 140 -15.21 -7.01 12.21
C GLN A 140 -15.75 -8.44 12.27
N GLU A 141 -17.03 -8.62 11.96
CA GLU A 141 -17.68 -9.94 11.95
C GLU A 141 -17.15 -10.86 10.84
N ARG A 142 -16.82 -10.30 9.65
CA ARG A 142 -16.49 -11.09 8.44
C ARG A 142 -15.02 -10.97 8.02
N HIS A 143 -14.40 -9.82 8.28
CA HIS A 143 -13.08 -9.42 7.77
C HIS A 143 -12.22 -8.74 8.86
N GLY A 144 -12.33 -9.18 10.10
CA GLY A 144 -11.70 -8.54 11.27
C GLY A 144 -10.17 -8.45 11.25
N SER A 145 -9.51 -9.07 10.28
CA SER A 145 -8.06 -8.95 10.06
C SER A 145 -7.67 -7.67 9.29
N ILE A 146 -8.62 -7.04 8.58
CA ILE A 146 -8.34 -5.83 7.80
C ILE A 146 -8.31 -4.63 8.75
N PRO A 147 -7.19 -3.88 8.83
CA PRO A 147 -7.14 -2.69 9.66
C PRO A 147 -8.03 -1.59 9.10
N VAL A 148 -8.72 -0.88 10.01
CA VAL A 148 -9.60 0.24 9.67
C VAL A 148 -9.14 1.49 10.42
N ILE A 149 -8.96 2.59 9.72
CA ILE A 149 -8.84 3.94 10.30
C ILE A 149 -10.14 4.66 10.00
N MET A 150 -10.82 5.12 11.04
CA MET A 150 -12.03 5.91 10.90
C MET A 150 -11.71 7.41 10.89
N PHE A 151 -12.55 8.19 10.20
CA PHE A 151 -12.46 9.65 10.24
C PHE A 151 -13.86 10.27 10.22
N SER A 152 -14.02 11.46 10.85
CA SER A 152 -15.33 12.10 10.94
C SER A 152 -15.23 13.61 11.15
N GLY A 153 -16.22 14.34 10.63
CA GLY A 153 -16.45 15.75 10.96
C GLY A 153 -17.12 15.96 12.35
N GLN A 154 -17.71 14.91 12.89
CA GLN A 154 -18.30 14.92 14.21
C GLN A 154 -17.35 14.21 15.18
N VAL A 155 -16.57 14.99 15.90
CA VAL A 155 -15.59 14.48 16.86
C VAL A 155 -16.02 14.92 18.25
N ASP A 156 -16.31 13.95 19.13
CA ASP A 156 -16.36 14.15 20.56
C ASP A 156 -15.16 13.47 21.24
N GLU A 157 -14.94 13.74 22.51
CA GLU A 157 -13.82 13.17 23.27
C GLU A 157 -13.84 11.63 23.36
N ARG A 158 -14.98 11.01 23.04
CA ARG A 158 -15.20 9.56 23.13
C ARG A 158 -15.00 8.86 21.78
N SER A 159 -15.08 9.60 20.66
CA SER A 159 -15.08 9.01 19.31
C SER A 159 -13.85 8.13 19.03
N ALA A 160 -12.67 8.55 19.46
CA ALA A 160 -11.44 7.76 19.28
C ALA A 160 -11.45 6.47 20.13
N THR A 161 -11.87 6.58 21.41
CA THR A 161 -11.96 5.44 22.33
C THR A 161 -13.01 4.44 21.86
N ASP A 162 -14.18 4.94 21.42
CA ASP A 162 -15.26 4.11 20.91
C ASP A 162 -14.84 3.37 19.62
N ALA A 163 -14.09 4.04 18.74
CA ALA A 163 -13.54 3.44 17.53
C ALA A 163 -12.59 2.25 17.86
N GLU A 164 -11.65 2.48 18.77
CA GLU A 164 -10.71 1.44 19.20
C GLU A 164 -11.41 0.26 19.88
N GLN A 165 -12.38 0.53 20.76
CA GLN A 165 -13.18 -0.52 21.42
C GLN A 165 -13.97 -1.37 20.42
N ARG A 166 -14.40 -0.78 19.30
CA ARG A 166 -15.10 -1.47 18.21
C ARG A 166 -14.16 -2.09 17.17
N GLY A 167 -12.82 -2.05 17.40
CA GLY A 167 -11.83 -2.71 16.59
C GLY A 167 -11.20 -1.87 15.49
N ALA A 168 -11.48 -0.56 15.41
CA ALA A 168 -10.71 0.33 14.54
C ALA A 168 -9.27 0.47 15.05
N ARG A 169 -8.33 0.69 14.15
CA ARG A 169 -6.91 0.90 14.45
C ARG A 169 -6.51 2.36 14.58
N GLY A 170 -7.45 3.26 14.36
CA GLY A 170 -7.26 4.68 14.53
C GLY A 170 -8.53 5.48 14.24
N PHE A 171 -8.52 6.72 14.70
CA PHE A 171 -9.59 7.69 14.45
C PHE A 171 -8.95 9.07 14.18
N VAL A 172 -9.48 9.83 13.22
CA VAL A 172 -9.03 11.17 12.87
C VAL A 172 -10.21 12.10 12.68
N GLY A 173 -10.19 13.26 13.34
CA GLY A 173 -11.26 14.27 13.20
C GLY A 173 -11.09 15.14 11.95
N LYS A 174 -12.18 15.41 11.22
CA LYS A 174 -12.22 16.44 10.16
C LYS A 174 -12.37 17.85 10.80
N PRO A 175 -11.74 18.91 10.31
CA PRO A 175 -10.77 18.90 9.23
C PRO A 175 -9.42 18.29 9.65
N PHE A 176 -8.81 17.51 8.77
CA PHE A 176 -7.50 16.91 9.02
C PHE A 176 -6.52 17.26 7.89
N ASP A 177 -5.23 17.27 8.23
CA ASP A 177 -4.18 17.24 7.25
C ASP A 177 -4.10 15.79 6.68
N PRO A 178 -4.16 15.57 5.34
CA PRO A 178 -3.99 14.25 4.76
C PRO A 178 -2.77 13.52 5.25
N GLN A 179 -1.71 14.25 5.60
CA GLN A 179 -0.50 13.67 6.15
C GLN A 179 -0.76 12.87 7.44
N GLN A 180 -1.71 13.31 8.28
CA GLN A 180 -2.07 12.58 9.50
C GLN A 180 -2.62 11.18 9.20
N LEU A 181 -3.49 11.05 8.17
CA LEU A 181 -4.02 9.75 7.74
C LEU A 181 -2.95 8.90 7.06
N ILE A 182 -2.12 9.52 6.23
CA ILE A 182 -1.00 8.86 5.56
C ILE A 182 0.01 8.31 6.57
N ASP A 183 0.38 9.08 7.58
CA ASP A 183 1.33 8.64 8.61
C ASP A 183 0.75 7.47 9.42
N ARG A 184 -0.55 7.48 9.72
CA ARG A 184 -1.22 6.34 10.35
C ARG A 184 -1.31 5.13 9.42
N ALA A 185 -1.59 5.34 8.13
CA ALA A 185 -1.57 4.29 7.14
C ALA A 185 -0.19 3.63 7.05
N LYS A 186 0.89 4.41 7.00
CA LYS A 186 2.27 3.92 6.99
C LYS A 186 2.64 3.11 8.25
N GLN A 187 2.08 3.44 9.40
CA GLN A 187 2.31 2.69 10.65
C GLN A 187 1.64 1.31 10.60
N LEU A 188 0.49 1.19 9.95
CA LEU A 188 -0.27 -0.06 9.87
C LEU A 188 0.12 -0.91 8.67
N VAL A 189 0.33 -0.25 7.51
CA VAL A 189 0.60 -0.90 6.23
C VAL A 189 1.64 -0.06 5.47
N PRO A 190 2.94 -0.33 5.65
CA PRO A 190 4.00 0.40 4.95
C PRO A 190 3.93 0.18 3.43
N ALA A 191 3.99 1.27 2.65
CA ALA A 191 3.98 1.26 1.18
C ALA A 191 5.38 1.11 0.56
#